data_4585eb4f9db72d937cf268dec6d17afe
#
_entry.id   4585eb4f9db72d937cf268dec6d17afe
#
_cell.length_a   1.000
_cell.length_b   1.000
_cell.length_c   1.000
_cell.angle_alpha   90.00
_cell.angle_beta   90.00
_cell.angle_gamma   90.00
#
_symmetry.space_group_name_H-M   'P 1'
#
loop_
_entity.id
_entity.type
_entity.pdbx_description
1 polymer ?
#
loop_
_entity_poly.entity_id
_entity_poly.type
_entity_poly.pdbx_seq_one_letter_code
_entity_poly.pdbx_strand_id
1 'polypeptide(L)'
;MISMASVLDMAKRMHAEEKWLVIGDIVDQGSLEEEEHIKLAKLIAAVKPEKVILVGRRTKKYTAPELKRLGVSAVATLDPRKALEYIEKNIRGRETLIFKGSQYLEWIIEKLLADPKDAKKLCRREKAAVARRKGWGLDG
;
A
#
# COMPACT_ATOMS: atom_id res chain seq x y z
N MET A 1 -6.33 15.30 5.17
CA MET A 1 -5.92 14.05 4.51
C MET A 1 -4.42 13.84 4.67
N ILE A 2 -4.02 12.61 4.94
CA ILE A 2 -2.60 12.29 5.09
C ILE A 2 -1.98 12.09 3.72
N SER A 3 -0.88 12.77 3.44
CA SER A 3 -0.21 12.67 2.14
C SER A 3 0.51 11.33 1.99
N MET A 4 0.79 10.96 0.74
CA MET A 4 1.56 9.74 0.45
C MET A 4 2.93 9.80 1.13
N ALA A 5 3.61 10.93 1.06
CA ALA A 5 4.92 11.09 1.68
C ALA A 5 4.85 10.91 3.20
N SER A 6 3.82 11.45 3.84
CA SER A 6 3.65 11.32 5.28
C SER A 6 3.41 9.87 5.70
N VAL A 7 2.60 9.14 4.95
CA VAL A 7 2.33 7.73 5.22
C VAL A 7 3.59 6.90 5.10
N LEU A 8 4.38 7.15 4.06
CA LEU A 8 5.62 6.40 3.85
C LEU A 8 6.69 6.75 4.88
N ASP A 9 6.73 7.99 5.33
CA ASP A 9 7.63 8.38 6.40
C ASP A 9 7.25 7.67 7.71
N MET A 10 5.95 7.60 8.00
CA MET A 10 5.46 6.85 9.15
C MET A 10 5.85 5.37 9.04
N ALA A 11 5.67 4.78 7.86
CA ALA A 11 6.01 3.38 7.62
C ALA A 11 7.51 3.13 7.82
N LYS A 12 8.34 4.07 7.41
CA LYS A 12 9.78 3.97 7.58
C LYS A 12 10.18 3.92 9.05
N ARG A 13 9.51 4.70 9.89
CA ARG A 13 9.81 4.77 11.32
C ARG A 13 9.15 3.65 12.14
N MET A 14 8.19 2.97 11.56
CA MET A 14 7.42 1.95 12.27
C MET A 14 8.28 0.74 12.59
N HIS A 15 8.14 0.21 13.81
CA HIS A 15 8.78 -1.04 14.19
C HIS A 15 7.84 -2.19 13.90
N ALA A 16 8.24 -3.05 12.98
CA ALA A 16 7.45 -4.20 12.58
C ALA A 16 8.38 -5.28 12.05
N GLU A 17 7.98 -6.54 12.24
CA GLU A 17 8.77 -7.66 11.74
C GLU A 17 8.83 -7.66 10.24
N GLU A 18 7.69 -7.45 9.58
CA GLU A 18 7.61 -7.31 8.14
C GLU A 18 6.69 -6.15 7.79
N LYS A 19 7.10 -5.34 6.85
CA LYS A 19 6.30 -4.23 6.36
C LYS A 19 5.88 -4.50 4.94
N TRP A 20 4.59 -4.48 4.70
CA TRP A 20 4.03 -4.64 3.35
C TRP A 20 3.34 -3.34 2.99
N LEU A 21 3.68 -2.81 1.83
CA LEU A 21 3.05 -1.59 1.34
C LEU A 21 2.07 -1.94 0.23
N VAL A 22 0.84 -1.51 0.39
CA VAL A 22 -0.20 -1.67 -0.64
C VAL A 22 -0.54 -0.27 -1.11
N ILE A 23 -0.07 0.07 -2.29
CA ILE A 23 -0.07 1.45 -2.78
C ILE A 23 -0.88 1.57 -4.06
N GLY A 24 -1.79 2.52 -4.08
CA GLY A 24 -2.56 2.84 -5.26
C GLY A 24 -2.01 4.07 -5.97
N ASP A 25 -2.63 4.41 -7.10
CA ASP A 25 -2.20 5.56 -7.89
C ASP A 25 -2.39 6.87 -7.13
N ILE A 26 -1.48 7.80 -7.40
CA ILE A 26 -1.68 9.19 -7.01
C ILE A 26 -2.44 9.84 -8.17
N VAL A 27 -3.63 10.34 -7.89
CA VAL A 27 -4.47 10.91 -8.93
C VAL A 27 -4.34 12.42 -9.03
N ASP A 28 -4.85 12.99 -10.13
CA ASP A 28 -4.89 14.44 -10.34
C ASP A 28 -3.54 15.15 -10.36
N GLN A 29 -2.51 14.47 -10.87
CA GLN A 29 -1.17 15.06 -10.99
C GLN A 29 -0.92 15.72 -12.35
N GLY A 30 -1.82 15.54 -13.31
CA GLY A 30 -1.67 16.15 -14.63
C GLY A 30 -0.34 15.81 -15.30
N SER A 31 0.37 16.82 -15.73
CA SER A 31 1.66 16.65 -16.42
C SER A 31 2.77 16.13 -15.51
N LEU A 32 2.57 16.14 -14.19
CA LEU A 32 3.55 15.65 -13.23
C LEU A 32 3.35 14.18 -12.86
N GLU A 33 2.39 13.52 -13.51
CA GLU A 33 2.01 12.15 -13.18
C GLU A 33 3.20 11.19 -13.18
N GLU A 34 3.98 11.18 -14.24
CA GLU A 34 5.14 10.29 -14.34
C GLU A 34 6.18 10.62 -13.28
N GLU A 35 6.53 11.89 -13.16
CA GLU A 35 7.54 12.34 -12.20
C GLU A 35 7.15 12.00 -10.77
N GLU A 36 5.90 12.23 -10.40
CA GLU A 36 5.42 11.95 -9.05
C GLU A 36 5.41 10.47 -8.75
N HIS A 37 5.09 9.62 -9.72
CA HIS A 37 5.10 8.17 -9.52
C HIS A 37 6.52 7.59 -9.48
N ILE A 38 7.48 8.26 -10.10
CA ILE A 38 8.89 7.88 -9.98
C ILE A 38 9.40 8.27 -8.59
N LYS A 39 9.04 9.44 -8.11
CA LYS A 39 9.37 9.87 -6.74
C LYS A 39 8.78 8.92 -5.71
N LEU A 40 7.57 8.46 -5.97
CA LEU A 40 6.89 7.50 -5.11
C LEU A 40 7.72 6.22 -4.94
N ALA A 41 8.32 5.73 -6.03
CA ALA A 41 9.15 4.54 -5.95
C ALA A 41 10.34 4.73 -5.01
N LYS A 42 10.94 5.91 -5.04
CA LYS A 42 12.08 6.21 -4.16
C LYS A 42 11.66 6.26 -2.70
N LEU A 43 10.49 6.82 -2.42
CA LEU A 43 9.94 6.86 -1.06
C LEU A 43 9.62 5.45 -0.56
N ILE A 44 9.07 4.62 -1.42
CA ILE A 44 8.79 3.23 -1.09
C ILE A 44 10.08 2.48 -0.78
N ALA A 45 11.08 2.64 -1.62
CA ALA A 45 12.36 1.97 -1.41
C ALA A 45 13.00 2.35 -0.08
N ALA A 46 12.83 3.60 0.35
CA ALA A 46 13.38 4.08 1.61
C ALA A 46 12.75 3.40 2.85
N VAL A 47 11.53 2.89 2.72
CA VAL A 47 10.86 2.16 3.80
C VAL A 47 11.50 0.79 4.00
N LYS A 48 12.11 0.24 2.97
CA LYS A 48 12.69 -1.11 2.96
C LYS A 48 11.64 -2.18 3.28
N PRO A 49 10.53 -2.19 2.51
CA PRO A 49 9.46 -3.15 2.76
C PRO A 49 9.83 -4.55 2.31
N GLU A 50 9.26 -5.56 2.93
CA GLU A 50 9.42 -6.95 2.51
C GLU A 50 8.60 -7.24 1.26
N LYS A 51 7.43 -6.60 1.14
CA LYS A 51 6.55 -6.75 -0.02
C LYS A 51 5.96 -5.41 -0.41
N VAL A 52 5.79 -5.22 -1.70
CA VAL A 52 5.11 -4.03 -2.24
C VAL A 52 4.06 -4.53 -3.22
N ILE A 53 2.82 -4.11 -3.03
CA ILE A 53 1.73 -4.43 -3.93
C ILE A 53 1.22 -3.12 -4.49
N LEU A 54 1.28 -2.99 -5.81
CA LEU A 54 0.87 -1.78 -6.51
C LEU A 54 -0.43 -2.05 -7.24
N VAL A 55 -1.44 -1.22 -6.99
CA VAL A 55 -2.75 -1.38 -7.60
C VAL A 55 -3.11 -0.13 -8.37
N GLY A 56 -3.05 -0.20 -9.69
CA GLY A 56 -3.39 0.91 -10.54
C GLY A 56 -2.53 1.00 -11.78
N ARG A 57 -3.02 1.76 -12.74
CA ARG A 57 -2.35 1.91 -14.03
C ARG A 57 -1.04 2.68 -13.91
N ARG A 58 -1.05 3.75 -13.13
CA ARG A 58 0.11 4.63 -13.00
C ARG A 58 1.23 3.99 -12.20
N THR A 59 0.88 3.35 -11.08
CA THR A 59 1.88 2.65 -10.28
C THR A 59 2.48 1.49 -11.06
N LYS A 60 1.68 0.80 -11.86
CA LYS A 60 2.17 -0.29 -12.69
C LYS A 60 3.09 0.23 -13.80
N LYS A 61 2.73 1.36 -14.40
CA LYS A 61 3.47 1.90 -15.54
C LYS A 61 4.76 2.61 -15.13
N TYR A 62 4.72 3.40 -14.08
CA TYR A 62 5.85 4.26 -13.69
C TYR A 62 6.58 3.82 -12.43
N THR A 63 5.85 3.43 -11.40
CA THR A 63 6.44 3.08 -10.11
C THR A 63 7.11 1.71 -10.13
N ALA A 64 6.45 0.71 -10.70
CA ALA A 64 6.98 -0.65 -10.71
C ALA A 64 8.32 -0.79 -11.42
N PRO A 65 8.53 -0.19 -12.62
CA PRO A 65 9.85 -0.26 -13.26
C PRO A 65 10.94 0.41 -12.46
N GLU A 66 10.62 1.53 -11.82
CA GLU A 66 11.60 2.24 -11.01
C GLU A 66 11.97 1.46 -9.75
N LEU A 67 10.99 0.79 -9.11
CA LEU A 67 11.26 -0.08 -7.98
C LEU A 67 12.17 -1.24 -8.38
N LYS A 68 11.92 -1.81 -9.55
CA LYS A 68 12.77 -2.88 -10.07
C LYS A 68 14.20 -2.39 -10.25
N ARG A 69 14.36 -1.18 -10.79
CA ARG A 69 15.68 -0.57 -10.94
C ARG A 69 16.37 -0.36 -9.59
N LEU A 70 15.59 -0.05 -8.56
CA LEU A 70 16.11 0.17 -7.21
C LEU A 70 16.29 -1.14 -6.41
N GLY A 71 16.03 -2.28 -7.03
CA GLY A 71 16.21 -3.57 -6.37
C GLY A 71 15.08 -3.98 -5.43
N VAL A 72 13.92 -3.34 -5.55
CA VAL A 72 12.76 -3.64 -4.71
C VAL A 72 11.79 -4.54 -5.46
N SER A 73 11.43 -5.66 -4.84
CA SER A 73 10.46 -6.59 -5.42
C SER A 73 9.05 -6.05 -5.23
N ALA A 74 8.28 -6.00 -6.30
CA ALA A 74 6.91 -5.49 -6.25
C ALA A 74 6.00 -6.31 -7.16
N VAL A 75 4.75 -6.46 -6.72
CA VAL A 75 3.68 -7.06 -7.51
C VAL A 75 2.80 -5.91 -7.97
N ALA A 76 2.58 -5.79 -9.26
CA ALA A 76 1.75 -4.71 -9.82
C ALA A 76 0.57 -5.30 -10.56
N THR A 77 -0.62 -4.76 -10.31
CA THR A 77 -1.84 -5.24 -10.96
C THR A 77 -2.81 -4.09 -11.18
N LEU A 78 -3.68 -4.26 -12.16
CA LEU A 78 -4.78 -3.33 -12.40
C LEU A 78 -6.05 -3.78 -11.69
N ASP A 79 -6.06 -5.02 -11.17
CA ASP A 79 -7.24 -5.63 -10.59
C ASP A 79 -7.09 -5.76 -9.08
N PRO A 80 -7.90 -5.02 -8.30
CA PRO A 80 -7.82 -5.11 -6.84
C PRO A 80 -8.11 -6.50 -6.30
N ARG A 81 -8.86 -7.32 -7.03
CA ARG A 81 -9.14 -8.70 -6.61
C ARG A 81 -7.87 -9.54 -6.62
N LYS A 82 -7.00 -9.31 -7.60
CA LYS A 82 -5.72 -10.01 -7.67
C LYS A 82 -4.79 -9.59 -6.54
N ALA A 83 -4.84 -8.31 -6.19
CA ALA A 83 -4.07 -7.81 -5.06
C ALA A 83 -4.53 -8.45 -3.76
N LEU A 84 -5.84 -8.52 -3.54
CA LEU A 84 -6.41 -9.17 -2.37
C LEU A 84 -6.02 -10.64 -2.30
N GLU A 85 -6.14 -11.34 -3.42
CA GLU A 85 -5.77 -12.75 -3.50
C GLU A 85 -4.30 -12.98 -3.15
N TYR A 86 -3.44 -12.12 -3.65
CA TYR A 86 -2.02 -12.20 -3.33
C TYR A 86 -1.76 -12.01 -1.84
N ILE A 87 -2.42 -11.02 -1.24
CA ILE A 87 -2.29 -10.76 0.19
C ILE A 87 -2.76 -11.97 0.99
N GLU A 88 -3.95 -12.50 0.69
CA GLU A 88 -4.51 -13.62 1.42
C GLU A 88 -3.66 -14.88 1.32
N LYS A 89 -3.04 -15.10 0.18
CA LYS A 89 -2.18 -16.26 -0.02
C LYS A 89 -0.86 -16.17 0.74
N ASN A 90 -0.36 -14.97 0.95
CA ASN A 90 0.99 -14.77 1.46
C ASN A 90 1.06 -14.26 2.89
N ILE A 91 -0.04 -13.79 3.44
CA ILE A 91 -0.06 -13.23 4.78
C ILE A 91 0.06 -14.34 5.83
N ARG A 92 0.93 -14.14 6.81
CA ARG A 92 1.21 -15.15 7.84
C ARG A 92 0.92 -14.67 9.26
N GLY A 93 0.64 -13.39 9.45
CA GLY A 93 0.33 -12.83 10.74
C GLY A 93 1.42 -11.97 11.36
N ARG A 94 2.60 -11.89 10.72
CA ARG A 94 3.71 -11.07 11.20
C ARG A 94 3.84 -9.75 10.44
N GLU A 95 3.04 -9.59 9.39
CA GLU A 95 3.14 -8.43 8.53
C GLU A 95 2.35 -7.25 9.07
N THR A 96 2.90 -6.06 8.87
CA THR A 96 2.13 -4.83 9.02
C THR A 96 1.84 -4.34 7.61
N LEU A 97 0.56 -4.27 7.28
CA LEU A 97 0.12 -3.81 5.97
C LEU A 97 -0.25 -2.34 6.05
N ILE A 98 0.38 -1.56 5.20
CA ILE A 98 0.15 -0.11 5.15
C ILE A 98 -0.45 0.21 3.80
N PHE A 99 -1.68 0.74 3.81
CA PHE A 99 -2.45 1.04 2.61
C PHE A 99 -2.48 2.54 2.36
N LYS A 100 -2.21 2.94 1.14
CA LYS A 100 -2.40 4.33 0.74
C LYS A 100 -2.64 4.41 -0.76
N GLY A 101 -3.62 5.20 -1.15
CA GLY A 101 -3.89 5.42 -2.57
C GLY A 101 -5.35 5.61 -2.88
N SER A 102 -5.78 5.04 -4.00
CA SER A 102 -7.12 5.23 -4.54
C SER A 102 -8.18 4.41 -3.81
N GLN A 103 -9.43 4.66 -4.18
CA GLN A 103 -10.60 4.00 -3.62
C GLN A 103 -10.60 2.47 -3.73
N TYR A 104 -9.84 1.91 -4.66
CA TYR A 104 -9.74 0.46 -4.81
C TYR A 104 -9.14 -0.19 -3.57
N LEU A 105 -8.29 0.51 -2.85
CA LEU A 105 -7.67 -0.03 -1.66
C LEU A 105 -8.67 -0.14 -0.51
N GLU A 106 -9.68 0.71 -0.47
CA GLU A 106 -10.74 0.63 0.52
C GLU A 106 -11.46 -0.70 0.44
N TRP A 107 -11.76 -1.12 -0.79
CA TRP A 107 -12.41 -2.39 -1.01
C TRP A 107 -11.56 -3.56 -0.49
N ILE A 108 -10.25 -3.52 -0.74
CA ILE A 108 -9.34 -4.54 -0.25
C ILE A 108 -9.33 -4.56 1.28
N ILE A 109 -9.22 -3.39 1.89
CA ILE A 109 -9.21 -3.28 3.35
C ILE A 109 -10.50 -3.87 3.94
N GLU A 110 -11.64 -3.51 3.37
CA GLU A 110 -12.93 -4.02 3.85
C GLU A 110 -13.03 -5.52 3.75
N LYS A 111 -12.55 -6.10 2.67
CA LYS A 111 -12.58 -7.55 2.48
C LYS A 111 -11.66 -8.25 3.49
N LEU A 112 -10.51 -7.70 3.76
CA LEU A 112 -9.60 -8.27 4.76
C LEU A 112 -10.18 -8.20 6.17
N LEU A 113 -10.86 -7.11 6.50
CA LEU A 113 -11.47 -6.94 7.81
C LEU A 113 -12.76 -7.75 7.98
N ALA A 114 -13.36 -8.18 6.88
CA ALA A 114 -14.58 -9.00 6.93
C ALA A 114 -14.30 -10.43 7.39
N ASP A 115 -13.07 -10.91 7.24
CA ASP A 115 -12.68 -12.24 7.69
C ASP A 115 -12.11 -12.15 9.11
N PRO A 116 -12.74 -12.80 10.11
CA PRO A 116 -12.23 -12.73 11.48
C PRO A 116 -10.79 -13.19 11.64
N LYS A 117 -10.34 -14.14 10.85
CA LYS A 117 -8.95 -14.60 10.89
C LYS A 117 -8.01 -13.49 10.43
N ASP A 118 -8.38 -12.83 9.34
CA ASP A 118 -7.55 -11.74 8.81
C ASP A 118 -7.59 -10.53 9.71
N ALA A 119 -8.74 -10.23 10.30
CA ALA A 119 -8.85 -9.17 11.28
C ALA A 119 -7.92 -9.42 12.46
N LYS A 120 -7.82 -10.64 12.95
CA LYS A 120 -6.89 -11.00 14.02
C LYS A 120 -5.44 -10.82 13.58
N LYS A 121 -5.12 -11.25 12.38
CA LYS A 121 -3.77 -11.08 11.83
C LYS A 121 -3.41 -9.63 11.63
N LEU A 122 -4.42 -8.79 11.42
CA LEU A 122 -4.24 -7.36 11.19
C LEU A 122 -4.31 -6.52 12.45
N CYS A 123 -4.53 -7.12 13.62
CA CYS A 123 -4.86 -6.35 14.81
C CYS A 123 -3.83 -5.27 15.17
N ARG A 124 -2.56 -5.47 14.88
CA ARG A 124 -1.54 -4.44 15.11
C ARG A 124 -1.47 -3.41 14.00
N ARG A 125 -1.85 -3.81 12.80
CA ARG A 125 -1.73 -2.94 11.62
C ARG A 125 -3.03 -2.27 11.28
N GLU A 126 -4.12 -2.68 11.93
CA GLU A 126 -5.38 -1.99 11.83
C GLU A 126 -5.25 -0.53 12.14
N LYS A 127 -4.37 -0.16 13.08
CA LYS A 127 -4.18 1.24 13.43
C LYS A 127 -3.77 2.08 12.23
N ALA A 128 -2.86 1.58 11.41
CA ALA A 128 -2.48 2.30 10.20
C ALA A 128 -3.60 2.33 9.18
N ALA A 129 -4.28 1.20 8.98
CA ALA A 129 -5.40 1.13 8.04
C ALA A 129 -6.57 1.99 8.52
N VAL A 130 -6.92 1.90 9.79
CA VAL A 130 -8.02 2.68 10.38
C VAL A 130 -7.70 4.17 10.36
N ALA A 131 -6.49 4.55 10.72
CA ALA A 131 -6.09 5.94 10.66
C ALA A 131 -6.25 6.51 9.26
N ARG A 132 -5.92 5.71 8.25
CA ARG A 132 -6.06 6.13 6.87
C ARG A 132 -7.50 6.22 6.44
N ARG A 133 -8.34 5.28 6.88
CA ARG A 133 -9.76 5.34 6.61
C ARG A 133 -10.35 6.61 7.18
N LYS A 134 -9.95 6.98 8.39
CA LYS A 134 -10.37 8.25 8.98
C LYS A 134 -9.92 9.42 8.12
N GLY A 135 -8.67 9.38 7.66
CA GLY A 135 -8.14 10.42 6.78
C GLY A 135 -8.91 10.50 5.46
N TRP A 136 -9.54 9.41 5.05
CA TRP A 136 -10.38 9.38 3.85
C TRP A 136 -11.84 9.72 4.14
N GLY A 137 -12.20 9.94 5.39
CA GLY A 137 -13.57 10.19 5.77
C GLY A 137 -14.43 8.93 5.81
N LEU A 138 -13.82 7.78 5.88
CA LEU A 138 -14.50 6.48 5.89
C LEU A 138 -14.55 5.84 7.25
N ASP A 139 -14.29 6.57 8.26
CA ASP A 139 -14.31 6.10 9.58
C ASP A 139 -15.69 5.69 9.96
N GLY A 140 -15.90 4.57 9.87
CA GLY A 140 -17.16 4.04 10.33
C GLY A 140 -17.17 3.98 11.82
#